data_9dd6832137519c04a800efd7a43a68dd
#
_entry.id   9dd6832137519c04a800efd7a43a68dd
#
_cell.length_a   1.000
_cell.length_b   1.000
_cell.length_c   1.000
_cell.angle_alpha   90.00
_cell.angle_beta   90.00
_cell.angle_gamma   90.00
#
_symmetry.space_group_name_H-M   'P 1'
#
loop_
_entity.id
_entity.type
_entity.pdbx_description
1 polymer ?
#
loop_
_entity_poly.entity_id
_entity_poly.type
_entity_poly.pdbx_seq_one_letter_code
_entity_poly.pdbx_strand_id
1 'polypeptide(L)'
;QAEVDDRIINLSKYEVNLPEKRSFFLESANNLSFGFPSGNTLFISRKIGRENGLIVPIIGGARLTGKANGWQMGALNMQTLGIADEGISPHNFTVLRTRKDIDSLGSFVGGIITNKINTDTSNTSNQSVGLDFVKRFNQQFTVEGGVASTLINLQANDFIDASYLHLGVFKSA
;
A
#
# COMPACT_ATOMS: atom_id res chain seq x y z
N GLN A 1 18.19 13.67 0.35
CA GLN A 1 18.40 13.70 -1.12
C GLN A 1 17.06 13.98 -1.75
N ALA A 2 16.94 15.14 -2.42
CA ALA A 2 15.77 15.46 -3.24
C ALA A 2 15.91 14.63 -4.52
N GLU A 3 15.12 13.57 -4.65
CA GLU A 3 15.01 12.85 -5.93
C GLU A 3 14.13 13.67 -6.86
N VAL A 4 14.71 14.11 -7.97
CA VAL A 4 14.01 14.82 -9.04
C VAL A 4 13.23 13.79 -9.85
N ASP A 5 11.90 13.90 -9.83
CA ASP A 5 11.05 13.10 -10.70
C ASP A 5 11.10 13.62 -12.14
N ASP A 6 11.04 12.71 -13.08
CA ASP A 6 10.85 13.04 -14.47
C ASP A 6 9.53 13.83 -14.64
N ARG A 7 9.58 14.92 -15.40
CA ARG A 7 8.41 15.75 -15.64
C ARG A 7 7.45 15.01 -16.58
N ILE A 8 6.43 14.37 -16.02
CA ILE A 8 5.40 13.69 -16.82
C ILE A 8 4.22 14.64 -17.01
N ILE A 9 3.86 14.89 -18.27
CA ILE A 9 2.64 15.62 -18.62
C ILE A 9 1.48 14.61 -18.52
N ASN A 10 0.68 14.73 -17.46
CA ASN A 10 -0.52 13.90 -17.30
C ASN A 10 -1.67 14.49 -18.11
N LEU A 11 -2.03 13.83 -19.21
CA LEU A 11 -3.18 14.17 -20.06
C LEU A 11 -4.44 13.38 -19.66
N SER A 12 -4.38 12.56 -18.60
CA SER A 12 -5.50 11.74 -18.15
C SER A 12 -6.14 12.30 -16.87
N LYS A 13 -7.40 11.89 -16.63
CA LYS A 13 -8.17 12.17 -15.43
C LYS A 13 -7.64 11.48 -14.17
N TYR A 14 -6.76 10.50 -14.33
CA TYR A 14 -6.26 9.64 -13.27
C TYR A 14 -4.87 10.06 -12.81
N GLU A 15 -4.62 9.94 -11.52
CA GLU A 15 -3.31 10.19 -10.92
C GLU A 15 -2.27 9.21 -11.49
N VAL A 16 -1.14 9.73 -12.01
CA VAL A 16 -0.07 8.88 -12.54
C VAL A 16 0.71 8.29 -11.37
N ASN A 17 0.67 6.97 -11.24
CA ASN A 17 1.50 6.26 -10.28
C ASN A 17 2.94 6.18 -10.79
N LEU A 18 3.79 7.08 -10.33
CA LEU A 18 5.21 7.05 -10.60
C LEU A 18 5.89 5.92 -9.80
N PRO A 19 6.95 5.27 -10.35
CA PRO A 19 7.68 4.26 -9.61
C PRO A 19 8.35 4.85 -8.36
N GLU A 20 8.42 4.08 -7.29
CA GLU A 20 9.16 4.46 -6.08
C GLU A 20 10.66 4.53 -6.39
N LYS A 21 11.34 5.59 -5.95
CA LYS A 21 12.78 5.80 -6.14
C LYS A 21 13.55 5.87 -4.83
N ARG A 22 12.85 6.07 -3.70
CA ARG A 22 13.48 6.23 -2.37
C ARG A 22 13.96 4.88 -1.87
N SER A 23 15.27 4.75 -1.61
CA SER A 23 15.91 3.51 -1.18
C SER A 23 15.26 2.88 0.06
N PHE A 24 14.84 3.70 1.02
CA PHE A 24 14.13 3.24 2.22
C PHE A 24 12.87 2.42 1.89
N PHE A 25 12.10 2.80 0.87
CA PHE A 25 10.88 2.10 0.48
C PHE A 25 11.13 0.98 -0.53
N LEU A 26 12.19 1.08 -1.33
CA LEU A 26 12.56 0.04 -2.31
C LEU A 26 13.10 -1.22 -1.66
N GLU A 27 13.90 -1.06 -0.63
CA GLU A 27 14.45 -2.20 0.09
C GLU A 27 13.32 -3.02 0.73
N SER A 28 13.23 -4.29 0.36
CA SER A 28 12.16 -5.20 0.82
C SER A 28 10.72 -4.74 0.51
N ALA A 29 10.51 -3.95 -0.56
CA ALA A 29 9.20 -3.45 -0.98
C ALA A 29 8.18 -4.59 -1.16
N ASN A 30 8.64 -5.76 -1.63
CA ASN A 30 7.80 -6.95 -1.82
C ASN A 30 7.17 -7.45 -0.51
N ASN A 31 7.77 -7.18 0.66
CA ASN A 31 7.23 -7.59 1.94
C ASN A 31 6.03 -6.73 2.39
N LEU A 32 5.81 -5.59 1.76
CA LEU A 32 4.67 -4.70 2.01
C LEU A 32 3.68 -4.65 0.84
N SER A 33 3.99 -5.32 -0.27
CA SER A 33 3.12 -5.31 -1.45
C SER A 33 1.84 -6.11 -1.21
N PHE A 34 0.74 -5.59 -1.73
CA PHE A 34 -0.57 -6.24 -1.78
C PHE A 34 -1.22 -5.95 -3.13
N GLY A 35 -1.95 -6.91 -3.64
CA GLY A 35 -2.67 -6.78 -4.90
C GLY A 35 -2.03 -7.57 -6.04
N PHE A 36 -2.62 -7.46 -7.21
CA PHE A 36 -2.30 -8.22 -8.40
C PHE A 36 -1.91 -7.30 -9.54
N PRO A 37 -1.15 -7.76 -10.54
CA PRO A 37 -0.71 -6.93 -11.67
C PRO A 37 -1.85 -6.24 -12.43
N SER A 38 -3.03 -6.89 -12.48
CA SER A 38 -4.24 -6.38 -13.12
C SER A 38 -5.21 -5.67 -12.15
N GLY A 39 -4.87 -5.58 -10.88
CA GLY A 39 -5.79 -5.19 -9.82
C GLY A 39 -5.38 -3.95 -9.02
N ASN A 40 -6.24 -3.63 -8.09
CA ASN A 40 -6.02 -2.53 -7.16
C ASN A 40 -4.98 -2.91 -6.11
N THR A 41 -4.17 -1.95 -5.72
CA THR A 41 -3.26 -2.08 -4.58
C THR A 41 -3.74 -1.22 -3.42
N LEU A 42 -3.71 -1.79 -2.21
CA LEU A 42 -4.11 -1.07 -0.99
C LEU A 42 -3.02 -0.14 -0.44
N PHE A 43 -1.78 -0.36 -0.83
CA PHE A 43 -0.65 0.39 -0.33
C PHE A 43 0.29 0.82 -1.45
N ILE A 44 0.53 2.13 -1.52
CA ILE A 44 1.49 2.74 -2.44
C ILE A 44 2.42 3.61 -1.60
N SER A 45 3.66 3.16 -1.40
CA SER A 45 4.66 3.87 -0.58
C SER A 45 4.91 5.30 -1.05
N ARG A 46 4.82 5.54 -2.35
CA ARG A 46 5.05 6.85 -2.94
C ARG A 46 4.04 7.92 -2.51
N LYS A 47 2.87 7.53 -2.03
CA LYS A 47 1.89 8.46 -1.43
C LYS A 47 2.33 9.00 -0.07
N ILE A 48 3.28 8.34 0.61
CA ILE A 48 3.87 8.86 1.85
C ILE A 48 4.82 10.02 1.51
N GLY A 49 4.55 11.19 2.08
CA GLY A 49 5.32 12.41 1.82
C GLY A 49 4.95 13.13 0.53
N ARG A 50 3.76 12.82 -0.03
CA ARG A 50 3.17 13.55 -1.16
C ARG A 50 1.67 13.68 -0.99
N GLU A 51 1.16 14.89 -1.21
CA GLU A 51 -0.27 15.17 -1.19
C GLU A 51 -0.57 16.35 -2.12
N ASN A 52 -1.63 16.24 -2.94
CA ASN A 52 -2.05 17.26 -3.91
C ASN A 52 -0.92 17.75 -4.87
N GLY A 53 0.00 16.84 -5.24
CA GLY A 53 1.15 17.17 -6.08
C GLY A 53 2.33 17.83 -5.34
N LEU A 54 2.16 18.17 -4.06
CA LEU A 54 3.17 18.78 -3.22
C LEU A 54 4.01 17.74 -2.47
N ILE A 55 5.26 18.11 -2.17
CA ILE A 55 6.13 17.30 -1.33
C ILE A 55 5.86 17.66 0.12
N VAL A 56 5.40 16.68 0.91
CA VAL A 56 5.14 16.81 2.33
C VAL A 56 6.32 16.24 3.12
N PRO A 57 6.95 17.03 4.01
CA PRO A 57 8.11 16.56 4.76
C PRO A 57 7.78 15.36 5.64
N ILE A 58 8.64 14.35 5.64
CA ILE A 58 8.58 13.19 6.52
C ILE A 58 9.43 13.49 7.75
N ILE A 59 8.85 13.46 8.95
CA ILE A 59 9.56 13.66 10.21
C ILE A 59 10.47 12.45 10.49
N GLY A 60 9.93 11.26 10.29
CA GLY A 60 10.63 10.01 10.54
C GLY A 60 9.68 8.83 10.52
N GLY A 61 10.24 7.67 10.75
CA GLY A 61 9.49 6.42 10.81
C GLY A 61 10.40 5.22 10.95
N ALA A 62 9.77 4.07 11.02
CA ALA A 62 10.47 2.80 11.14
C ALA A 62 9.86 1.76 10.21
N ARG A 63 10.70 0.87 9.73
CA ARG A 63 10.30 -0.31 8.97
C ARG A 63 10.94 -1.54 9.58
N LEU A 64 10.14 -2.59 9.74
CA LEU A 64 10.59 -3.92 10.13
C LEU A 64 10.15 -4.90 9.05
N THR A 65 11.07 -5.69 8.54
CA THR A 65 10.77 -6.76 7.57
C THR A 65 11.53 -8.01 7.96
N GLY A 66 10.92 -9.17 7.73
CA GLY A 66 11.55 -10.44 8.05
C GLY A 66 10.92 -11.61 7.32
N LYS A 67 11.70 -12.70 7.25
CA LYS A 67 11.23 -13.99 6.75
C LYS A 67 11.73 -15.11 7.68
N ALA A 68 10.81 -15.94 8.16
CA ALA A 68 11.12 -17.10 8.98
C ALA A 68 10.06 -18.19 8.78
N ASN A 69 10.50 -19.45 8.64
CA ASN A 69 9.62 -20.63 8.54
C ASN A 69 8.50 -20.51 7.49
N GLY A 70 8.82 -19.89 6.35
CA GLY A 70 7.88 -19.63 5.26
C GLY A 70 6.90 -18.48 5.52
N TRP A 71 6.98 -17.81 6.67
CA TRP A 71 6.31 -16.53 6.90
C TRP A 71 7.17 -15.37 6.41
N GLN A 72 6.55 -14.44 5.72
CA GLN A 72 7.12 -13.14 5.38
C GLN A 72 6.28 -12.08 6.07
N MET A 73 6.94 -11.16 6.74
CA MET A 73 6.29 -10.09 7.50
C MET A 73 6.89 -8.74 7.15
N GLY A 74 6.06 -7.74 7.08
CA GLY A 74 6.44 -6.35 6.92
C GLY A 74 5.60 -5.46 7.83
N ALA A 75 6.25 -4.54 8.51
CA ALA A 75 5.62 -3.47 9.26
C ALA A 75 6.29 -2.14 8.88
N LEU A 76 5.49 -1.12 8.70
CA LEU A 76 5.93 0.24 8.40
C LEU A 76 5.11 1.21 9.24
N ASN A 77 5.78 2.17 9.86
CA ASN A 77 5.15 3.34 10.44
C ASN A 77 5.92 4.58 10.02
N MET A 78 5.22 5.59 9.51
CA MET A 78 5.80 6.84 9.03
C MET A 78 4.95 8.02 9.48
N GLN A 79 5.63 9.09 9.91
CA GLN A 79 4.99 10.35 10.30
C GLN A 79 5.38 11.46 9.34
N THR A 80 4.39 12.19 8.82
CA THR A 80 4.61 13.39 8.01
C THR A 80 4.22 14.64 8.79
N LEU A 81 4.81 15.77 8.40
CA LEU A 81 4.35 17.09 8.79
C LEU A 81 3.11 17.48 7.98
N GLY A 82 2.39 18.49 8.46
CA GLY A 82 1.45 19.22 7.63
C GLY A 82 2.11 20.40 6.91
N ILE A 83 1.38 20.98 5.96
CA ILE A 83 1.71 22.27 5.31
C ILE A 83 0.49 23.17 5.50
N ALA A 84 0.52 23.99 6.54
CA ALA A 84 -0.65 24.77 6.96
C ALA A 84 -1.14 25.74 5.87
N ASP A 85 -0.22 26.38 5.16
CA ASP A 85 -0.54 27.33 4.07
C ASP A 85 -1.24 26.66 2.88
N GLU A 86 -1.08 25.35 2.72
CA GLU A 86 -1.69 24.54 1.66
C GLU A 86 -2.86 23.69 2.16
N GLY A 87 -3.26 23.83 3.42
CA GLY A 87 -4.32 23.05 4.03
C GLY A 87 -4.03 21.54 4.13
N ILE A 88 -2.77 21.15 4.13
CA ILE A 88 -2.34 19.76 4.26
C ILE A 88 -2.06 19.47 5.72
N SER A 89 -2.79 18.50 6.26
CA SER A 89 -2.64 18.04 7.65
C SER A 89 -1.47 17.09 7.83
N PRO A 90 -0.90 17.01 9.05
CA PRO A 90 0.08 15.97 9.38
C PRO A 90 -0.59 14.60 9.45
N HIS A 91 0.08 13.56 8.93
CA HIS A 91 -0.45 12.20 8.89
C HIS A 91 0.50 11.18 9.50
N ASN A 92 -0.08 10.18 10.17
CA ASN A 92 0.60 8.94 10.51
C ASN A 92 0.14 7.82 9.57
N PHE A 93 1.10 7.14 8.98
CA PHE A 93 0.87 6.00 8.11
C PHE A 93 1.37 4.74 8.80
N THR A 94 0.50 3.75 8.94
CA THR A 94 0.87 2.41 9.45
C THR A 94 0.47 1.36 8.42
N VAL A 95 1.38 0.44 8.14
CA VAL A 95 1.14 -0.71 7.25
C VAL A 95 1.67 -1.95 7.94
N LEU A 96 0.83 -2.98 8.02
CA LEU A 96 1.18 -4.31 8.49
C LEU A 96 0.86 -5.31 7.39
N ARG A 97 1.81 -6.12 6.99
CA ARG A 97 1.67 -7.16 5.97
C ARG A 97 2.21 -8.47 6.51
N THR A 98 1.45 -9.53 6.31
CA THR A 98 1.92 -10.90 6.56
C THR A 98 1.57 -11.78 5.38
N ARG A 99 2.44 -12.72 5.08
CA ARG A 99 2.26 -13.70 4.00
C ARG A 99 2.86 -15.02 4.43
N LYS A 100 2.15 -16.12 4.16
CA LYS A 100 2.62 -17.48 4.37
C LYS A 100 2.82 -18.17 3.04
N ASP A 101 4.05 -18.57 2.76
CA ASP A 101 4.37 -19.43 1.63
C ASP A 101 3.85 -20.84 1.94
N ILE A 102 3.08 -21.44 0.99
CA ILE A 102 2.41 -22.73 1.16
C ILE A 102 3.25 -23.88 0.59
N ASP A 103 3.91 -23.60 -0.52
CA ASP A 103 4.68 -24.60 -1.27
C ASP A 103 5.91 -23.98 -1.97
N SER A 104 6.73 -24.85 -2.57
CA SER A 104 7.92 -24.45 -3.31
C SER A 104 7.63 -23.83 -4.68
N LEU A 105 6.41 -23.93 -5.17
CA LEU A 105 5.98 -23.31 -6.44
C LEU A 105 5.71 -21.82 -6.28
N GLY A 106 5.79 -21.29 -5.05
CA GLY A 106 5.53 -19.89 -4.75
C GLY A 106 4.04 -19.59 -4.55
N SER A 107 3.25 -20.59 -4.19
CA SER A 107 1.88 -20.37 -3.70
C SER A 107 1.92 -19.74 -2.32
N PHE A 108 1.00 -18.82 -2.05
CA PHE A 108 0.91 -18.16 -0.76
C PHE A 108 -0.51 -17.73 -0.40
N VAL A 109 -0.71 -17.47 0.88
CA VAL A 109 -1.84 -16.69 1.41
C VAL A 109 -1.28 -15.53 2.22
N GLY A 110 -1.98 -14.41 2.24
CA GLY A 110 -1.52 -13.24 2.95
C GLY A 110 -2.62 -12.30 3.39
N GLY A 111 -2.26 -11.36 4.27
CA GLY A 111 -3.15 -10.31 4.74
C GLY A 111 -2.40 -9.00 4.93
N ILE A 112 -3.09 -7.90 4.71
CA ILE A 112 -2.58 -6.54 4.89
C ILE A 112 -3.56 -5.71 5.71
N ILE A 113 -3.02 -4.85 6.55
CA ILE A 113 -3.74 -3.78 7.22
C ILE A 113 -3.00 -2.49 6.93
N THR A 114 -3.72 -1.46 6.50
CA THR A 114 -3.18 -0.12 6.32
C THR A 114 -4.01 0.86 7.13
N ASN A 115 -3.35 1.89 7.63
CA ASN A 115 -4.00 2.95 8.38
C ASN A 115 -3.30 4.29 8.07
N LYS A 116 -4.08 5.28 7.62
CA LYS A 116 -3.67 6.67 7.47
C LYS A 116 -4.53 7.49 8.43
N ILE A 117 -3.94 8.05 9.46
CA ILE A 117 -4.63 8.89 10.45
C ILE A 117 -4.11 10.31 10.31
N ASN A 118 -5.04 11.27 10.30
CA ASN A 118 -4.72 12.65 10.49
C ASN A 118 -4.35 12.88 11.96
N THR A 119 -3.21 13.47 12.22
CA THR A 119 -2.70 13.70 13.59
C THR A 119 -2.95 15.13 14.11
N ASP A 120 -3.73 15.90 13.36
CA ASP A 120 -4.30 17.17 13.84
C ASP A 120 -5.65 16.93 14.55
N THR A 121 -6.36 18.00 14.80
CA THR A 121 -7.66 17.98 15.48
C THR A 121 -8.83 17.47 14.63
N SER A 122 -8.62 17.21 13.34
CA SER A 122 -9.71 16.84 12.40
C SER A 122 -10.18 15.39 12.56
N ASN A 123 -9.38 14.53 13.19
CA ASN A 123 -9.69 13.13 13.51
C ASN A 123 -10.18 12.28 12.31
N THR A 124 -9.71 12.62 11.12
CA THR A 124 -10.02 11.84 9.91
C THR A 124 -9.08 10.66 9.78
N SER A 125 -9.60 9.53 9.28
CA SER A 125 -8.79 8.34 9.07
C SER A 125 -9.21 7.56 7.81
N ASN A 126 -8.26 6.85 7.23
CA ASN A 126 -8.49 5.88 6.16
C ASN A 126 -7.84 4.56 6.57
N GLN A 127 -8.65 3.55 6.78
CA GLN A 127 -8.23 2.24 7.22
C GLN A 127 -8.61 1.21 6.16
N SER A 128 -7.68 0.32 5.80
CA SER A 128 -7.97 -0.76 4.88
C SER A 128 -7.47 -2.09 5.42
N VAL A 129 -8.23 -3.13 5.13
CA VAL A 129 -7.86 -4.52 5.39
C VAL A 129 -8.03 -5.33 4.12
N GLY A 130 -7.11 -6.24 3.87
CA GLY A 130 -7.18 -7.10 2.70
C GLY A 130 -6.60 -8.48 2.96
N LEU A 131 -7.13 -9.47 2.23
CA LEU A 131 -6.63 -10.83 2.17
C LEU A 131 -6.35 -11.17 0.71
N ASP A 132 -5.26 -11.87 0.45
CA ASP A 132 -4.88 -12.29 -0.88
C ASP A 132 -4.29 -13.70 -0.87
N PHE A 133 -4.39 -14.37 -1.99
CA PHE A 133 -3.76 -15.67 -2.22
C PHE A 133 -3.30 -15.83 -3.65
N VAL A 134 -2.29 -16.64 -3.82
CA VAL A 134 -1.85 -17.17 -5.12
C VAL A 134 -1.66 -18.66 -4.97
N LYS A 135 -2.27 -19.45 -5.85
CA LYS A 135 -2.04 -20.89 -5.97
C LYS A 135 -1.48 -21.22 -7.34
N ARG A 136 -0.29 -21.76 -7.35
CA ARG A 136 0.35 -22.31 -8.56
C ARG A 136 0.23 -23.81 -8.54
N PHE A 137 -0.40 -24.37 -9.57
CA PHE A 137 -0.56 -25.83 -9.71
C PHE A 137 0.64 -26.45 -10.45
N ASN A 138 1.22 -25.67 -11.36
CA ASN A 138 2.45 -25.99 -12.09
C ASN A 138 3.06 -24.68 -12.64
N GLN A 139 4.07 -24.79 -13.49
CA GLN A 139 4.69 -23.62 -14.10
C GLN A 139 3.77 -22.84 -15.06
N GLN A 140 2.68 -23.47 -15.51
CA GLN A 140 1.79 -22.92 -16.53
C GLN A 140 0.44 -22.44 -15.98
N PHE A 141 -0.01 -22.94 -14.84
CA PHE A 141 -1.35 -22.66 -14.33
C PHE A 141 -1.33 -22.02 -12.94
N THR A 142 -1.86 -20.82 -12.86
CA THR A 142 -1.93 -20.03 -11.63
C THR A 142 -3.35 -19.52 -11.40
N VAL A 143 -3.83 -19.65 -10.17
CA VAL A 143 -5.05 -19.01 -9.68
C VAL A 143 -4.66 -18.00 -8.62
N GLU A 144 -5.17 -16.80 -8.72
CA GLU A 144 -4.97 -15.76 -7.72
C GLU A 144 -6.30 -15.11 -7.35
N GLY A 145 -6.40 -14.60 -6.15
CA GLY A 145 -7.58 -13.90 -5.70
C GLY A 145 -7.34 -13.14 -4.42
N GLY A 146 -8.25 -12.22 -4.13
CA GLY A 146 -8.21 -11.44 -2.91
C GLY A 146 -9.45 -10.61 -2.70
N VAL A 147 -9.65 -10.25 -1.46
CA VAL A 147 -10.71 -9.35 -1.01
C VAL A 147 -10.10 -8.22 -0.19
N ALA A 148 -10.66 -7.04 -0.28
CA ALA A 148 -10.25 -5.90 0.52
C ALA A 148 -11.44 -5.01 0.85
N SER A 149 -11.37 -4.34 1.98
CA SER A 149 -12.33 -3.32 2.39
C SER A 149 -11.58 -2.10 2.93
N THR A 150 -12.13 -0.92 2.66
CA THR A 150 -11.59 0.36 3.13
C THR A 150 -12.69 1.13 3.85
N LEU A 151 -12.41 1.55 5.06
CA LEU A 151 -13.24 2.44 5.86
C LEU A 151 -12.57 3.81 5.89
N ILE A 152 -13.28 4.83 5.41
CA ILE A 152 -12.85 6.22 5.46
C ILE A 152 -13.74 6.94 6.46
N ASN A 153 -13.15 7.42 7.55
CA ASN A 153 -13.81 8.30 8.49
C ASN A 153 -13.53 9.74 8.06
N LEU A 154 -14.57 10.41 7.57
CA LEU A 154 -14.59 11.84 7.32
C LEU A 154 -15.16 12.53 8.57
N GLN A 155 -14.86 13.81 8.79
CA GLN A 155 -15.41 14.56 9.92
C GLN A 155 -16.94 14.38 10.05
N ALA A 156 -17.44 14.27 11.28
CA ALA A 156 -18.87 14.20 11.61
C ALA A 156 -19.56 12.84 11.41
N ASN A 157 -18.87 11.71 11.66
CA ASN A 157 -19.43 10.35 11.59
C ASN A 157 -19.87 9.86 10.20
N ASP A 158 -19.42 10.50 9.15
CA ASP A 158 -19.60 9.99 7.80
C ASP A 158 -18.56 8.89 7.51
N PHE A 159 -19.04 7.66 7.28
CA PHE A 159 -18.20 6.54 6.90
C PHE A 159 -18.44 6.19 5.44
N ILE A 160 -17.38 6.09 4.66
CA ILE A 160 -17.42 5.51 3.32
C ILE A 160 -16.78 4.11 3.40
N ASP A 161 -17.55 3.09 3.06
CA ASP A 161 -17.07 1.71 2.90
C ASP A 161 -16.92 1.39 1.41
N ALA A 162 -15.72 0.96 1.03
CA ALA A 162 -15.44 0.49 -0.32
C ALA A 162 -14.84 -0.91 -0.24
N SER A 163 -15.51 -1.87 -0.86
CA SER A 163 -15.07 -3.26 -0.92
C SER A 163 -14.59 -3.65 -2.31
N TYR A 164 -13.59 -4.51 -2.36
CA TYR A 164 -12.98 -5.02 -3.58
C TYR A 164 -12.88 -6.54 -3.53
N LEU A 165 -13.29 -7.18 -4.62
CA LEU A 165 -13.11 -8.61 -4.84
C LEU A 165 -12.39 -8.82 -6.17
N HIS A 166 -11.36 -9.66 -6.16
CA HIS A 166 -10.62 -10.08 -7.36
C HIS A 166 -10.49 -11.60 -7.40
N LEU A 167 -10.68 -12.17 -8.58
CA LEU A 167 -10.36 -13.56 -8.87
C LEU A 167 -9.80 -13.64 -10.30
N GLY A 168 -8.62 -14.19 -10.45
CA GLY A 168 -7.92 -14.34 -11.72
C GLY A 168 -7.43 -15.77 -11.93
N VAL A 169 -7.48 -16.22 -13.18
CA VAL A 169 -6.92 -17.50 -13.63
C VAL A 169 -6.01 -17.20 -14.81
N PHE A 170 -4.74 -17.60 -14.70
CA PHE A 170 -3.73 -17.32 -15.71
C PHE A 170 -3.10 -18.63 -16.20
N LYS A 171 -2.93 -18.72 -17.52
CA LYS A 171 -2.12 -19.73 -18.16
C LYS A 171 -0.89 -19.04 -18.74
N SER A 172 0.28 -19.40 -18.26
CA SER A 172 1.55 -18.97 -18.87
C SER A 172 1.76 -19.77 -20.15
N ALA A 173 2.14 -19.07 -21.21
CA ALA A 173 2.48 -19.71 -22.49
C ALA A 173 3.82 -20.42 -22.42
#